data_e9ea0d74cd2ad2470a19538b019d1ee1
#
_entry.id   e9ea0d74cd2ad2470a19538b019d1ee1
#
_cell.length_a   1.000
_cell.length_b   1.000
_cell.length_c   1.000
_cell.angle_alpha   90.00
_cell.angle_beta   90.00
_cell.angle_gamma   90.00
#
_symmetry.space_group_name_H-M   'P 1'
#
loop_
_entity.id
_entity.type
_entity.pdbx_description
1 polymer ?
#
loop_
_entity_poly.entity_id
_entity_poly.type
_entity_poly.pdbx_seq_one_letter_code
_entity_poly.pdbx_strand_id
1 'polypeptide(L)' 'MNRLIIIGASGHGKVIADIAVKLGYRNIVFLDDNETIKECAGYPVIGKTGEAIFMDGDKIVAIGNALVRERI' A
#
# COMPACT_ATOMS: atom_id res chain seq x y z
N MET A 1 -8.68 4.74 -13.82
CA MET A 1 -9.10 3.73 -13.17
C MET A 1 -8.60 3.65 -11.76
N ASN A 2 -8.64 2.55 -11.18
CA ASN A 2 -8.44 2.48 -9.76
C ASN A 2 -7.00 2.54 -9.34
N ARG A 3 -6.76 3.32 -8.33
CA ARG A 3 -5.49 3.43 -7.70
C ARG A 3 -5.59 2.75 -6.35
N LEU A 4 -4.61 1.93 -6.03
CA LEU A 4 -4.56 1.30 -4.71
C LEU A 4 -3.38 1.84 -3.94
N ILE A 5 -3.65 2.34 -2.75
CA ILE A 5 -2.63 2.85 -1.85
C ILE A 5 -2.49 1.84 -0.73
N ILE A 6 -1.32 1.21 -0.64
CA ILE A 6 -1.07 0.21 0.37
C ILE A 6 -0.25 0.86 1.49
N ILE A 7 -0.80 0.86 2.68
CA ILE A 7 -0.16 1.49 3.82
C ILE A 7 0.65 0.44 4.56
N GLY A 8 1.96 0.51 4.42
CA GLY A 8 2.88 -0.47 4.99
C GLY A 8 3.62 -1.24 3.91
N ALA A 9 4.89 -0.92 3.71
CA ALA A 9 5.71 -1.56 2.68
C ALA A 9 6.54 -2.69 3.29
N SER A 10 5.87 -3.74 3.72
CA SER A 10 6.50 -4.88 4.36
C SER A 10 6.16 -6.14 3.57
N GLY A 11 6.48 -7.29 4.12
CA GLY A 11 6.14 -8.54 3.48
C GLY A 11 4.66 -8.69 3.21
N HIS A 12 3.82 -8.22 4.13
CA HIS A 12 2.39 -8.25 3.91
C HIS A 12 1.99 -7.33 2.76
N GLY A 13 2.67 -6.20 2.63
CA GLY A 13 2.40 -5.28 1.53
C GLY A 13 2.68 -5.92 0.19
N LYS A 14 3.73 -6.74 0.12
CA LYS A 14 4.05 -7.43 -1.13
C LYS A 14 2.93 -8.40 -1.52
N VAL A 15 2.40 -9.13 -0.55
CA VAL A 15 1.33 -10.07 -0.82
C VAL A 15 0.09 -9.34 -1.30
N ILE A 16 -0.21 -8.22 -0.66
CA ILE A 16 -1.38 -7.43 -1.05
C ILE A 16 -1.21 -6.87 -2.45
N ALA A 17 -0.01 -6.40 -2.78
CA ALA A 17 0.22 -5.88 -4.11
C ALA A 17 0.02 -6.96 -5.17
N ASP A 18 0.47 -8.17 -4.88
CA ASP A 18 0.32 -9.27 -5.82
C ASP A 18 -1.15 -9.59 -6.05
N ILE A 19 -1.92 -9.61 -4.98
CA ILE A 19 -3.36 -9.86 -5.09
C ILE A 19 -4.03 -8.73 -5.85
N ALA A 20 -3.62 -7.49 -5.60
CA ALA A 20 -4.22 -6.33 -6.23
C ALA A 20 -4.03 -6.35 -7.74
N VAL A 21 -2.86 -6.78 -8.19
CA VAL A 21 -2.62 -6.89 -9.63
C VAL A 21 -3.60 -7.87 -10.24
N LYS A 22 -3.85 -8.97 -9.56
CA LYS A 22 -4.78 -9.97 -10.07
C LYS A 22 -6.20 -9.48 -10.07
N LEU A 23 -6.51 -8.51 -9.22
CA LEU A 23 -7.84 -7.91 -9.19
C LEU A 23 -8.02 -6.80 -10.22
N GLY A 24 -6.95 -6.43 -10.91
CA GLY A 24 -7.07 -5.45 -11.97
C GLY A 24 -6.58 -4.05 -11.65
N TYR A 25 -5.99 -3.84 -10.47
CA TYR A 25 -5.42 -2.55 -10.17
C TYR A 25 -4.19 -2.31 -11.01
N ARG A 26 -4.10 -1.15 -11.62
CA ARG A 26 -2.96 -0.81 -12.45
C ARG A 26 -2.06 0.22 -11.82
N ASN A 27 -2.59 0.98 -10.89
CA ASN A 27 -1.83 2.04 -10.25
C ASN A 27 -1.71 1.70 -8.77
N ILE A 28 -0.57 1.16 -8.39
CA ILE A 28 -0.33 0.73 -7.02
C ILE A 28 0.82 1.52 -6.44
N VAL A 29 0.61 2.10 -5.27
CA VAL A 29 1.68 2.82 -4.57
C VAL A 29 1.66 2.41 -3.12
N PHE A 30 2.78 2.62 -2.46
CA PHE A 30 2.93 2.31 -1.05
C PHE A 30 3.18 3.56 -0.24
N LEU A 31 2.77 3.52 1.02
CA LEU A 31 3.16 4.53 2.00
C LEU A 31 3.78 3.80 3.17
N ASP A 32 4.87 4.34 3.67
CA ASP A 32 5.54 3.75 4.83
C ASP A 32 6.30 4.83 5.56
N ASP A 33 6.29 4.75 6.89
CA ASP A 33 7.00 5.74 7.69
C ASP A 33 8.50 5.53 7.70
N ASN A 34 8.95 4.37 7.26
CA ASN A 34 10.38 4.08 7.19
C ASN A 34 10.95 4.71 5.92
N GLU A 35 11.68 5.79 6.09
CA GLU A 35 12.19 6.55 4.95
C GLU A 35 13.26 5.84 4.16
N THR A 36 13.78 4.74 4.67
CA THR A 36 14.79 4.00 3.93
C THR A 36 14.18 3.08 2.88
N ILE A 37 12.88 2.81 2.98
CA ILE A 37 12.22 1.94 2.02
C ILE A 37 11.70 2.79 0.86
N LYS A 38 12.29 2.59 -0.32
CA LYS A 38 11.93 3.40 -1.48
C LYS A 38 10.97 2.69 -2.42
N GLU A 39 10.93 1.38 -2.36
CA GLU A 39 10.01 0.63 -3.19
C GLU A 39 9.69 -0.70 -2.53
N CYS A 40 8.61 -1.30 -2.94
CA CYS A 40 8.17 -2.58 -2.43
C CYS A 40 7.49 -3.34 -3.56
N ALA A 41 7.93 -4.57 -3.79
CA ALA A 41 7.36 -5.41 -4.86
C ALA A 41 7.38 -4.74 -6.23
N GLY A 42 8.32 -3.84 -6.45
CA GLY A 42 8.43 -3.14 -7.73
C GLY A 42 7.60 -1.89 -7.83
N TYR A 43 6.87 -1.52 -6.77
CA TYR A 43 6.06 -0.32 -6.76
C TYR A 43 6.67 0.72 -5.82
N PRO A 44 6.49 2.00 -6.13
CA PRO A 44 7.16 3.05 -5.35
C PRO A 44 6.52 3.28 -4.00
N VAL A 45 7.35 3.66 -3.03
CA VAL A 45 6.88 4.17 -1.75
C VAL A 45 6.92 5.68 -1.89
N ILE A 46 5.77 6.30 -1.91
CA ILE A 46 5.67 7.71 -2.29
C ILE A 46 5.50 8.66 -1.12
N GLY A 47 5.41 8.17 0.08
CA GLY A 47 5.28 9.06 1.24
C GLY A 47 5.07 8.28 2.51
N LYS A 48 4.69 9.01 3.56
CA LYS A 48 4.47 8.44 4.86
C LYS A 48 3.02 8.08 5.05
N THR A 49 2.74 7.22 6.02
CA THR A 49 1.40 6.69 6.20
C THR A 49 0.34 7.76 6.43
N GLY A 50 0.71 8.83 7.13
CA GLY A 50 -0.25 9.90 7.39
C GLY A 50 -0.73 10.64 6.15
N GLU A 51 -0.01 10.49 5.05
CA GLU A 51 -0.41 11.18 3.84
C GLU A 51 -1.58 10.54 3.14
N ALA A 52 -1.98 9.35 3.58
CA ALA A 52 -3.07 8.63 2.95
C ALA A 52 -4.38 9.42 2.97
N ILE A 53 -4.59 10.23 4.01
CA ILE A 53 -5.85 10.97 4.13
C ILE A 53 -5.98 12.05 3.06
N PHE A 54 -4.88 12.42 2.43
CA PHE A 54 -4.92 13.44 1.38
C PHE A 54 -4.92 12.85 -0.02
N MET A 55 -4.95 11.54 -0.13
CA MET A 55 -4.85 10.90 -1.43
C MET A 55 -6.15 10.26 -1.84
N ASP A 56 -6.45 10.34 -3.12
CA ASP A 56 -7.62 9.68 -3.69
C ASP A 56 -7.26 8.27 -4.10
N GLY A 57 -8.19 7.37 -3.93
CA GLY A 57 -8.02 6.00 -4.33
C GLY A 57 -8.45 5.05 -3.25
N ASP A 58 -8.39 3.77 -3.56
CA ASP A 58 -8.69 2.75 -2.58
C ASP A 58 -7.48 2.59 -1.65
N LYS A 59 -7.73 2.32 -0.40
CA LYS A 59 -6.68 2.23 0.59
C LYS A 59 -6.79 0.95 1.38
N ILE A 60 -5.65 0.35 1.69
CA ILE A 60 -5.62 -0.84 2.52
C ILE A 60 -4.42 -0.78 3.43
N VAL A 61 -4.59 -1.21 4.67
CA VAL A 61 -3.53 -1.18 5.65
C VAL A 61 -2.91 -2.56 5.75
N ALA A 62 -1.60 -2.64 5.57
CA ALA A 62 -0.86 -3.89 5.63
C ALA A 62 0.20 -3.78 6.71
N ILE A 63 -0.19 -4.02 7.94
CA ILE A 63 0.70 -3.84 9.07
C ILE A 63 0.86 -5.12 9.84
N GLY A 64 2.11 -5.47 10.08
CA GLY A 64 2.44 -6.54 10.99
C GLY A 64 1.88 -7.87 10.61
N ASN A 65 1.59 -8.66 11.62
CA ASN A 65 1.07 -9.98 11.40
C ASN A 65 -0.42 -10.02 11.33
N ALA A 66 -1.06 -9.02 11.83
CA ALA A 66 -2.48 -9.01 11.90
C ALA A 66 -3.02 -8.49 10.61
N LEU A 67 -3.98 -9.19 10.08
CA LEU A 67 -4.69 -8.65 8.99
C LEU A 67 -5.62 -7.66 9.56
N VAL A 68 -5.20 -6.45 9.59
CA VAL A 68 -6.06 -5.40 10.05
C VAL A 68 -6.94 -5.00 8.92
N ARG A 69 -8.15 -5.43 8.97
CA ARG A 69 -9.07 -5.02 7.98
C ARG A 69 -9.76 -3.82 8.46
N GLU A 70 -9.11 -2.74 8.30
CA GLU A 70 -9.72 -1.50 8.65
C GLU A 70 -10.38 -0.97 7.42
N ARG A 71 -11.62 -0.69 7.52
CA ARG A 71 -12.27 -0.01 6.48
C ARG A 71 -12.04 1.41 6.69
N ILE A 72 -11.27 1.98 5.91
CA ILE A 72 -10.97 3.37 6.06
C ILE A 72 -11.61 4.20 4.99
#